data_9fdc07ab59929e070e67debb5f5e9626
#
_entry.id   9fdc07ab59929e070e67debb5f5e9626
#
_cell.length_a   1.000
_cell.length_b   1.000
_cell.length_c   1.000
_cell.angle_alpha   90.00
_cell.angle_beta   90.00
_cell.angle_gamma   90.00
#
_symmetry.space_group_name_H-M   'P 1'
#
loop_
_entity.id
_entity.type
_entity.pdbx_description
1 polymer ?
#
loop_
_entity_poly.entity_id
_entity_poly.type
_entity_poly.pdbx_seq_one_letter_code
_entity_poly.pdbx_strand_id
1 'polypeptide(L)'
;MPRVKPIAFLLGLYIPILLMGLLLPRSTATGIDSAPMGFIRGLIHEILYLTGPPEIFLNFLLFIPFFFAIMFLVPALSRPWVAFISCLTSAAAELAQSQIPGRVSSIRDFFSNCVGVVIALALVTAFSEKKAMKEL
;
A
#
# COMPACT_ATOMS: atom_id res chain seq x y z
N MET A 1 28.66 9.88 7.34
CA MET A 1 27.33 10.21 6.77
C MET A 1 27.10 9.93 5.26
N PRO A 2 27.73 8.96 4.60
CA PRO A 2 27.45 8.67 3.18
C PRO A 2 26.33 7.65 2.91
N ARG A 3 25.75 7.04 3.96
CA ARG A 3 24.78 5.94 3.80
C ARG A 3 23.33 6.36 3.49
N VAL A 4 23.01 7.66 3.55
CA VAL A 4 21.63 8.15 3.28
C VAL A 4 21.34 8.23 1.78
N LYS A 5 22.35 8.46 0.94
CA LYS A 5 22.19 8.62 -0.50
C LYS A 5 21.53 7.41 -1.23
N PRO A 6 21.95 6.14 -1.02
CA PRO A 6 21.31 5.02 -1.71
C PRO A 6 19.86 4.77 -1.27
N ILE A 7 19.54 5.00 -0.01
CA ILE A 7 18.18 4.84 0.51
C ILE A 7 17.26 5.92 -0.04
N ALA A 8 17.70 7.17 -0.07
CA ALA A 8 16.94 8.27 -0.68
C ALA A 8 16.70 8.03 -2.18
N PHE A 9 17.67 7.48 -2.89
CA PHE A 9 17.54 7.11 -4.30
C PHE A 9 16.51 5.98 -4.47
N LEU A 10 16.57 4.93 -3.66
CA LEU A 10 15.58 3.81 -3.69
C LEU A 10 14.16 4.30 -3.38
N LEU A 11 14.00 5.19 -2.41
CA LEU A 11 12.70 5.80 -2.10
C LEU A 11 12.21 6.69 -3.24
N GLY A 12 13.11 7.43 -3.88
CA GLY A 12 12.80 8.27 -5.05
C GLY A 12 12.31 7.46 -6.25
N LEU A 13 12.77 6.21 -6.43
CA LEU A 13 12.25 5.29 -7.43
C LEU A 13 10.95 4.62 -6.99
N TYR A 14 10.86 4.26 -5.72
CA TYR A 14 9.73 3.54 -5.19
C TYR A 14 8.43 4.36 -5.17
N ILE A 15 8.50 5.63 -4.73
CA ILE A 15 7.32 6.51 -4.64
C ILE A 15 6.62 6.68 -6.00
N PRO A 16 7.30 7.00 -7.11
CA PRO A 16 6.66 7.04 -8.42
C PRO A 16 6.04 5.70 -8.85
N ILE A 17 6.72 4.58 -8.59
CA ILE A 17 6.18 3.24 -8.91
C ILE A 17 4.91 2.97 -8.10
N LEU A 18 4.91 3.30 -6.81
CA LEU A 18 3.74 3.20 -5.95
C LEU A 18 2.58 4.05 -6.51
N LEU A 19 2.84 5.31 -6.81
CA LEU A 19 1.82 6.22 -7.36
C LEU A 19 1.30 5.74 -8.71
N MET A 20 2.17 5.26 -9.59
CA MET A 20 1.75 4.65 -10.85
C MET A 20 0.85 3.43 -10.60
N GLY A 21 1.23 2.53 -9.72
CA GLY A 21 0.42 1.36 -9.38
C GLY A 21 -0.94 1.72 -8.79
N LEU A 22 -0.99 2.77 -7.96
CA LEU A 22 -2.22 3.21 -7.31
C LEU A 22 -3.14 4.05 -8.20
N LEU A 23 -2.58 4.90 -9.08
CA LEU A 23 -3.34 5.95 -9.76
C LEU A 23 -3.53 5.72 -11.26
N LEU A 24 -2.69 4.91 -11.93
CA LEU A 24 -2.87 4.64 -13.36
C LEU A 24 -4.18 3.89 -13.62
N PRO A 25 -4.96 4.31 -14.63
CA PRO A 25 -6.13 3.55 -15.06
C PRO A 25 -5.71 2.13 -15.48
N ARG A 26 -6.39 1.12 -15.00
CA ARG A 26 -6.22 -0.23 -15.53
C ARG A 26 -7.06 -0.32 -16.81
N SER A 27 -6.45 -0.73 -17.93
CA SER A 27 -7.22 -1.05 -19.13
C SER A 27 -8.07 -2.28 -18.84
N THR A 28 -9.32 -2.06 -18.53
CA THR A 28 -10.28 -3.16 -18.41
C THR A 28 -10.62 -3.65 -19.80
N ALA A 29 -10.15 -4.85 -20.15
CA ALA A 29 -10.56 -5.57 -21.37
C ALA A 29 -12.07 -5.92 -21.37
N THR A 30 -12.83 -5.44 -20.44
CA THR A 30 -14.23 -5.78 -20.16
C THR A 30 -15.16 -4.59 -20.40
N GLY A 31 -15.06 -3.84 -21.49
CA GLY A 31 -16.14 -2.95 -21.98
C GLY A 31 -17.03 -2.22 -20.95
N ILE A 32 -16.56 -2.07 -19.72
CA ILE A 32 -17.26 -1.35 -18.65
C ILE A 32 -17.12 0.14 -18.93
N ASP A 33 -18.23 0.84 -18.95
CA ASP A 33 -18.34 2.27 -19.19
C ASP A 33 -17.23 3.06 -18.52
N SER A 34 -16.62 3.97 -19.29
CA SER A 34 -15.52 4.85 -18.87
C SER A 34 -15.89 5.86 -17.77
N ALA A 35 -17.06 5.74 -17.15
CA ALA A 35 -17.49 6.61 -16.06
C ALA A 35 -16.83 6.19 -14.73
N PRO A 36 -16.41 7.14 -13.87
CA PRO A 36 -15.90 6.82 -12.55
C PRO A 36 -16.95 6.04 -11.74
N MET A 37 -16.56 4.88 -11.27
CA MET A 37 -17.45 4.08 -10.44
C MET A 37 -17.31 4.58 -9.00
N GLY A 38 -18.36 5.19 -8.43
CA GLY A 38 -18.32 5.66 -7.04
C GLY A 38 -18.00 4.52 -6.05
N PHE A 39 -17.48 4.87 -4.88
CA PHE A 39 -17.00 3.93 -3.85
C PHE A 39 -17.99 2.78 -3.55
N ILE A 40 -19.28 3.09 -3.36
CA ILE A 40 -20.31 2.08 -3.05
C ILE A 40 -20.52 1.13 -4.22
N ARG A 41 -20.55 1.63 -5.47
CA ARG A 41 -20.66 0.78 -6.65
C ARG A 41 -19.45 -0.12 -6.82
N GLY A 42 -18.25 0.40 -6.57
CA GLY A 42 -17.02 -0.38 -6.56
C GLY A 42 -17.06 -1.53 -5.58
N LEU A 43 -17.50 -1.29 -4.34
CA LEU A 43 -17.70 -2.30 -3.32
C LEU A 43 -18.67 -3.41 -3.76
N ILE A 44 -19.84 -3.02 -4.31
CA ILE A 44 -20.83 -3.98 -4.81
C ILE A 44 -20.27 -4.81 -5.97
N HIS A 45 -19.57 -4.18 -6.91
CA HIS A 45 -18.94 -4.85 -8.03
C HIS A 45 -17.91 -5.88 -7.56
N GLU A 46 -17.09 -5.54 -6.57
CA GLU A 46 -16.09 -6.44 -6.02
C GLU A 46 -16.70 -7.66 -5.33
N ILE A 47 -17.75 -7.46 -4.54
CA ILE A 47 -18.50 -8.57 -3.90
C ILE A 47 -19.04 -9.54 -4.93
N LEU A 48 -19.49 -9.03 -6.08
CA LEU A 48 -20.13 -9.83 -7.14
C LEU A 48 -19.11 -10.47 -8.11
N TYR A 49 -18.00 -9.80 -8.43
CA TYR A 49 -17.11 -10.14 -9.56
C TYR A 49 -15.65 -10.44 -9.20
N LEU A 50 -15.34 -10.70 -7.94
CA LEU A 50 -14.05 -11.24 -7.44
C LEU A 50 -12.78 -10.84 -8.23
N THR A 51 -12.05 -9.87 -7.75
CA THR A 51 -10.67 -9.54 -8.24
C THR A 51 -9.73 -10.74 -8.08
N GLY A 52 -8.82 -10.92 -9.04
CA GLY A 52 -7.96 -12.10 -9.10
C GLY A 52 -6.83 -12.15 -8.04
N PRO A 53 -6.36 -13.36 -7.68
CA PRO A 53 -5.30 -13.58 -6.68
C PRO A 53 -4.00 -12.80 -6.90
N PRO A 54 -3.50 -12.57 -8.14
CA PRO A 54 -2.26 -11.82 -8.36
C PRO A 54 -2.31 -10.36 -7.90
N GLU A 55 -3.47 -9.71 -8.00
CA GLU A 55 -3.64 -8.31 -7.62
C GLU A 55 -3.54 -8.13 -6.11
N ILE A 56 -4.17 -9.03 -5.35
CA ILE A 56 -4.09 -9.07 -3.89
C ILE A 56 -2.64 -9.20 -3.44
N PHE A 57 -1.88 -10.10 -4.08
CA PHE A 57 -0.47 -10.32 -3.76
C PHE A 57 0.39 -9.09 -4.04
N LEU A 58 0.19 -8.43 -5.17
CA LEU A 58 0.93 -7.21 -5.53
C LEU A 58 0.63 -6.06 -4.57
N ASN A 59 -0.62 -5.89 -4.17
CA ASN A 59 -1.03 -4.84 -3.25
C ASN A 59 -0.35 -5.02 -1.88
N PHE A 60 -0.37 -6.22 -1.33
CA PHE A 60 0.28 -6.47 -0.04
C PHE A 60 1.81 -6.27 -0.13
N LEU A 61 2.46 -6.73 -1.20
CA LEU A 61 3.89 -6.52 -1.42
C LEU A 61 4.26 -5.03 -1.53
N LEU A 62 3.39 -4.22 -2.10
CA LEU A 62 3.62 -2.79 -2.30
C LEU A 62 3.64 -2.04 -0.96
N PHE A 63 2.83 -2.44 0.01
CA PHE A 63 2.73 -1.73 1.29
C PHE A 63 3.78 -2.12 2.32
N ILE A 64 4.51 -3.22 2.14
CA ILE A 64 5.67 -3.55 2.97
C ILE A 64 6.76 -2.47 2.86
N PRO A 65 7.32 -2.18 1.66
CA PRO A 65 8.32 -1.12 1.53
C PRO A 65 7.76 0.27 1.81
N PHE A 66 6.45 0.51 1.61
CA PHE A 66 5.81 1.76 1.97
C PHE A 66 5.87 2.04 3.47
N PHE A 67 5.59 1.05 4.31
CA PHE A 67 5.75 1.15 5.75
C PHE A 67 7.19 1.53 6.15
N PHE A 68 8.19 0.84 5.59
CA PHE A 68 9.59 1.14 5.85
C PHE A 68 10.00 2.54 5.33
N ALA A 69 9.44 2.98 4.20
CA ALA A 69 9.67 4.31 3.68
C ALA A 69 9.20 5.39 4.67
N ILE A 70 7.99 5.28 5.22
CA ILE A 70 7.49 6.21 6.24
C ILE A 70 8.37 6.19 7.48
N MET A 71 8.73 4.99 7.99
CA MET A 71 9.64 4.88 9.14
C MET A 71 10.97 5.59 8.93
N PHE A 72 11.51 5.52 7.71
CA PHE A 72 12.77 6.15 7.37
C PHE A 72 12.64 7.66 7.22
N LEU A 73 11.57 8.13 6.58
CA LEU A 73 11.34 9.57 6.31
C LEU A 73 10.93 10.33 7.57
N VAL A 74 10.22 9.68 8.50
CA VAL A 74 9.70 10.32 9.71
C VAL A 74 10.09 9.50 10.95
N PRO A 75 11.38 9.50 11.33
CA PRO A 75 11.89 8.66 12.41
C PRO A 75 11.32 9.01 13.80
N ALA A 76 10.68 10.17 13.94
CA ALA A 76 10.02 10.61 15.17
C ALA A 76 8.69 9.86 15.44
N LEU A 77 8.11 9.21 14.42
CA LEU A 77 6.87 8.45 14.59
C LEU A 77 7.13 7.09 15.23
N SER A 78 6.29 6.72 16.20
CA SER A 78 6.31 5.36 16.73
C SER A 78 5.75 4.37 15.68
N ARG A 79 6.22 3.11 15.75
CA ARG A 79 5.83 2.06 14.81
C ARG A 79 4.30 1.88 14.65
N PRO A 80 3.48 1.90 15.73
CA PRO A 80 2.03 1.84 15.60
C PRO A 80 1.45 3.01 14.82
N TRP A 81 2.00 4.23 14.99
CA TRP A 81 1.57 5.39 14.21
C TRP A 81 1.93 5.28 12.74
N VAL A 82 3.11 4.73 12.42
CA VAL A 82 3.50 4.43 11.02
C VAL A 82 2.52 3.44 10.41
N ALA A 83 2.16 2.38 11.14
CA ALA A 83 1.18 1.39 10.66
C ALA A 83 -0.19 2.03 10.43
N PHE A 84 -0.67 2.83 11.37
CA PHE A 84 -1.95 3.54 11.25
C PHE A 84 -1.97 4.47 10.03
N ILE A 85 -0.94 5.31 9.84
CA ILE A 85 -0.82 6.22 8.70
C ILE A 85 -0.76 5.44 7.39
N SER A 86 -0.04 4.30 7.34
CA SER A 86 0.02 3.46 6.15
C SER A 86 -1.36 2.90 5.77
N CYS A 87 -2.13 2.41 6.73
CA CYS A 87 -3.50 1.94 6.48
C CYS A 87 -4.44 3.09 6.08
N LEU A 88 -4.30 4.26 6.69
CA LEU A 88 -5.07 5.45 6.32
C LEU A 88 -4.75 5.90 4.88
N THR A 89 -3.49 5.84 4.49
CA THR A 89 -3.07 6.14 3.10
C THR A 89 -3.68 5.14 2.12
N SER A 90 -3.74 3.85 2.47
CA SER A 90 -4.43 2.84 1.66
C SER A 90 -5.92 3.18 1.48
N ALA A 91 -6.62 3.53 2.56
CA ALA A 91 -8.03 3.92 2.48
C ALA A 91 -8.23 5.16 1.59
N ALA A 92 -7.36 6.18 1.73
CA ALA A 92 -7.40 7.38 0.90
C ALA A 92 -7.13 7.05 -0.59
N ALA A 93 -6.21 6.13 -0.87
CA ALA A 93 -5.94 5.67 -2.22
C ALA A 93 -7.17 4.99 -2.86
N GLU A 94 -7.86 4.12 -2.12
CA GLU A 94 -9.10 3.48 -2.59
C GLU A 94 -10.20 4.50 -2.89
N LEU A 95 -10.36 5.50 -2.03
CA LEU A 95 -11.29 6.60 -2.26
C LEU A 95 -10.92 7.41 -3.51
N ALA A 96 -9.63 7.72 -3.71
CA ALA A 96 -9.16 8.41 -4.91
C ALA A 96 -9.37 7.57 -6.17
N GLN A 97 -9.09 6.28 -6.11
CA GLN A 97 -9.28 5.34 -7.23
C GLN A 97 -10.74 5.24 -7.66
N SER A 98 -11.70 5.36 -6.73
CA SER A 98 -13.12 5.36 -7.06
C SER A 98 -13.57 6.51 -7.96
N GLN A 99 -12.74 7.56 -8.08
CA GLN A 99 -12.98 8.71 -8.94
C GLN A 99 -12.29 8.61 -10.31
N ILE A 100 -11.46 7.58 -10.52
CA ILE A 100 -10.71 7.41 -11.77
C ILE A 100 -11.53 6.52 -12.73
N PRO A 101 -11.82 6.97 -13.96
CA PRO A 101 -12.50 6.15 -14.96
C PRO A 101 -11.76 4.83 -15.20
N GLY A 102 -12.48 3.71 -15.22
CA GLY A 102 -11.90 2.38 -15.41
C GLY A 102 -11.23 1.77 -14.17
N ARG A 103 -11.30 2.44 -13.01
CA ARG A 103 -10.86 1.88 -11.72
C ARG A 103 -12.08 1.52 -10.88
N VAL A 104 -11.96 0.41 -10.17
CA VAL A 104 -12.92 -0.05 -9.17
C VAL A 104 -12.21 0.01 -7.82
N SER A 105 -12.75 0.78 -6.88
CA SER A 105 -12.23 0.73 -5.51
C SER A 105 -12.53 -0.63 -4.90
N SER A 106 -11.56 -1.20 -4.19
CA SER A 106 -11.58 -2.56 -3.74
C SER A 106 -11.35 -2.64 -2.24
N ILE A 107 -12.34 -3.14 -1.50
CA ILE A 107 -12.15 -3.39 -0.07
C ILE A 107 -11.07 -4.46 0.18
N ARG A 108 -10.90 -5.38 -0.75
CA ARG A 108 -9.86 -6.42 -0.69
C ARG A 108 -8.48 -5.81 -0.85
N ASP A 109 -8.32 -4.84 -1.76
CA ASP A 109 -7.05 -4.13 -1.96
C ASP A 109 -6.68 -3.37 -0.69
N PHE A 110 -7.64 -2.70 -0.06
CA PHE A 110 -7.44 -2.09 1.25
C PHE A 110 -6.96 -3.09 2.30
N PHE A 111 -7.66 -4.21 2.47
CA PHE A 111 -7.25 -5.22 3.45
C PHE A 111 -5.92 -5.87 3.11
N SER A 112 -5.65 -6.13 1.84
CA SER A 112 -4.37 -6.66 1.37
C SER A 112 -3.21 -5.72 1.71
N ASN A 113 -3.37 -4.43 1.48
CA ASN A 113 -2.41 -3.39 1.85
C ASN A 113 -2.17 -3.37 3.37
N CYS A 114 -3.24 -3.44 4.18
CA CYS A 114 -3.14 -3.50 5.63
C CYS A 114 -2.42 -4.77 6.12
N VAL A 115 -2.61 -5.92 5.46
CA VAL A 115 -1.84 -7.14 5.75
C VAL A 115 -0.36 -6.92 5.49
N GLY A 116 0.01 -6.26 4.39
CA GLY A 116 1.40 -5.86 4.12
C GLY A 116 2.00 -5.00 5.23
N VAL A 117 1.23 -4.03 5.72
CA VAL A 117 1.64 -3.16 6.85
C VAL A 117 1.85 -3.97 8.13
N VAL A 118 0.95 -4.91 8.46
CA VAL A 118 1.07 -5.77 9.65
C VAL A 118 2.30 -6.67 9.56
N ILE A 119 2.57 -7.24 8.40
CA ILE A 119 3.79 -8.04 8.17
C ILE A 119 5.04 -7.17 8.38
N ALA A 120 5.08 -5.97 7.81
CA ALA A 120 6.21 -5.05 7.98
C ALA A 120 6.43 -4.65 9.45
N LEU A 121 5.34 -4.37 10.18
CA LEU A 121 5.38 -4.09 11.62
C LEU A 121 5.92 -5.28 12.42
N ALA A 122 5.46 -6.49 12.13
CA ALA A 122 5.94 -7.71 12.79
C ALA A 122 7.44 -7.94 12.52
N LEU A 123 7.88 -7.76 11.27
CA LEU A 123 9.29 -7.89 10.89
C LEU A 123 10.17 -6.91 11.66
N VAL A 124 9.82 -5.61 11.69
CA VAL A 124 10.65 -4.60 12.37
C VAL A 124 10.67 -4.84 13.89
N THR A 125 9.61 -5.36 14.47
CA THR A 125 9.56 -5.67 15.90
C THR A 125 10.46 -6.85 16.23
N ALA A 126 10.35 -7.96 15.49
CA ALA A 126 11.18 -9.15 15.66
C ALA A 126 12.68 -8.87 15.49
N PHE A 127 13.06 -8.04 14.50
CA PHE A 127 14.45 -7.65 14.30
C PHE A 127 15.00 -6.79 15.42
N SER A 128 14.17 -5.93 16.03
CA SER A 128 14.59 -5.08 17.14
C SER A 128 14.81 -5.88 18.42
N GLU A 129 13.94 -6.84 18.73
CA GLU A 129 14.08 -7.74 19.89
C GLU A 129 15.35 -8.61 19.75
N LYS A 130 15.62 -9.14 18.56
CA LYS A 130 16.81 -9.94 18.29
C LYS A 130 18.10 -9.14 18.48
N LYS A 131 18.08 -7.84 18.17
CA LYS A 131 19.23 -6.96 18.40
C LYS A 131 19.44 -6.70 19.90
N ALA A 132 18.38 -6.40 20.64
CA ALA A 132 18.44 -6.18 22.08
C ALA A 132 18.97 -7.40 22.85
N MET A 133 18.56 -8.62 22.46
CA MET A 133 19.07 -9.87 23.06
C MET A 133 20.55 -10.17 22.78
N LYS A 134 21.13 -9.60 21.74
CA LYS A 134 22.57 -9.80 21.44
C LYS A 134 23.49 -8.82 22.15
N GLU A 135 22.93 -7.77 22.72
CA GLU A 135 23.66 -6.73 23.45
C GLU A 135 23.61 -6.97 24.97
N LEU A 136 22.91 -8.01 25.45
CA LEU A 136 22.91 -8.54 26.82
C LEU A 136 23.91 -9.67 26.98
#